data_3fd20f3c86b14024b0ae3b9dded704bf
#
_entry.id   3fd20f3c86b14024b0ae3b9dded704bf
#
_cell.length_a   1.000
_cell.length_b   1.000
_cell.length_c   1.000
_cell.angle_alpha   90.00
_cell.angle_beta   90.00
_cell.angle_gamma   90.00
#
_symmetry.space_group_name_H-M   'P 1'
#
loop_
_entity.id
_entity.type
_entity.pdbx_description
1 polymer ?
#
loop_
_entity_poly.entity_id
_entity_poly.type
_entity_poly.pdbx_seq_one_letter_code
_entity_poly.pdbx_strand_id
1 'polypeptide(L)'
;MKVASHIAGAEFSVRDYRPTDFETLWRIDQRCFPRGISYSQLELNSFIKKRHAITLVAELQNETVQVKVTGSDKNVISDIIAGFVIAHSVRHKYGRILTLDILPEARRAGLGTRLMTDCEQRLQSQGCTEVYLETAVNNEPALRLYRKLGYEILRTLPEYYASHSLDAFQMAKRL
;
A
#
# COMPACT_ATOMS: atom_id res chain seq x y z
N MET A 1 -18.75 -11.77 -12.26
CA MET A 1 -17.62 -12.72 -12.39
C MET A 1 -16.91 -12.84 -11.05
N LYS A 2 -16.91 -14.04 -10.47
CA LYS A 2 -16.49 -14.32 -9.09
C LYS A 2 -14.97 -14.55 -9.03
N VAL A 3 -14.20 -13.55 -8.62
CA VAL A 3 -12.78 -13.70 -8.26
C VAL A 3 -12.59 -13.61 -6.72
N ALA A 4 -13.66 -13.30 -6.00
CA ALA A 4 -13.59 -12.91 -4.59
C ALA A 4 -13.42 -14.07 -3.58
N SER A 5 -13.47 -15.33 -3.99
CA SER A 5 -13.55 -16.45 -3.02
C SER A 5 -12.24 -17.22 -2.82
N HIS A 6 -11.14 -16.88 -3.50
CA HIS A 6 -9.89 -17.65 -3.45
C HIS A 6 -8.69 -16.95 -2.78
N ILE A 7 -8.83 -15.71 -2.31
CA ILE A 7 -7.71 -14.97 -1.70
C ILE A 7 -7.62 -15.20 -0.18
N ALA A 8 -8.70 -15.64 0.44
CA ALA A 8 -8.68 -15.99 1.88
C ALA A 8 -7.94 -17.31 2.09
N GLY A 9 -6.72 -17.25 2.59
CA GLY A 9 -5.84 -18.39 2.83
C GLY A 9 -4.67 -18.51 1.87
N ALA A 10 -4.58 -17.64 0.87
CA ALA A 10 -3.45 -17.61 -0.04
C ALA A 10 -2.18 -17.05 0.64
N GLU A 11 -1.03 -17.64 0.36
CA GLU A 11 0.25 -17.11 0.82
C GLU A 11 0.70 -15.96 -0.08
N PHE A 12 1.14 -14.88 0.54
CA PHE A 12 1.68 -13.71 -0.15
C PHE A 12 3.15 -13.51 0.22
N SER A 13 3.96 -13.16 -0.77
CA SER A 13 5.31 -12.64 -0.58
C SER A 13 5.32 -11.12 -0.69
N VAL A 14 6.26 -10.49 0.00
CA VAL A 14 6.55 -9.06 -0.18
C VAL A 14 7.86 -8.93 -0.94
N ARG A 15 7.85 -8.13 -1.99
CA ARG A 15 9.03 -7.86 -2.83
C ARG A 15 9.14 -6.39 -3.19
N ASP A 16 10.30 -6.01 -3.70
CA ASP A 16 10.49 -4.70 -4.29
C ASP A 16 9.64 -4.52 -5.57
N TYR A 17 9.21 -3.29 -5.78
CA TYR A 17 8.53 -2.84 -6.99
C TYR A 17 9.38 -3.08 -8.24
N ARG A 18 8.73 -3.43 -9.35
CA ARG A 18 9.31 -3.50 -10.69
C ARG A 18 8.58 -2.52 -11.60
N PRO A 19 9.26 -1.90 -12.59
CA PRO A 19 8.61 -0.94 -13.51
C PRO A 19 7.36 -1.50 -14.22
N THR A 20 7.32 -2.80 -14.44
CA THR A 20 6.17 -3.53 -15.03
C THR A 20 4.93 -3.55 -14.13
N ASP A 21 5.07 -3.27 -12.83
CA ASP A 21 3.97 -3.28 -11.87
C ASP A 21 3.15 -1.98 -11.91
N PHE A 22 3.70 -0.89 -12.48
CA PHE A 22 3.15 0.46 -12.36
C PHE A 22 1.65 0.55 -12.66
N GLU A 23 1.23 0.03 -13.79
CA GLU A 23 -0.17 0.09 -14.20
C GLU A 23 -1.09 -0.66 -13.22
N THR A 24 -0.62 -1.79 -12.68
CA THR A 24 -1.33 -2.57 -11.67
C THR A 24 -1.45 -1.79 -10.36
N LEU A 25 -0.36 -1.17 -9.89
CA LEU A 25 -0.37 -0.36 -8.68
C LEU A 25 -1.34 0.82 -8.80
N TRP A 26 -1.32 1.52 -9.94
CA TRP A 26 -2.25 2.62 -10.17
C TRP A 26 -3.71 2.16 -10.15
N ARG A 27 -4.04 1.01 -10.78
CA ARG A 27 -5.39 0.44 -10.73
C ARG A 27 -5.81 0.03 -9.32
N ILE A 28 -4.89 -0.46 -8.51
CA ILE A 28 -5.15 -0.79 -7.10
C ILE A 28 -5.49 0.49 -6.32
N ASP A 29 -4.71 1.56 -6.48
CA ASP A 29 -4.98 2.86 -5.86
C ASP A 29 -6.39 3.36 -6.22
N GLN A 30 -6.76 3.36 -7.51
CA GLN A 30 -8.10 3.76 -7.95
C GLN A 30 -9.23 2.92 -7.36
N ARG A 31 -8.96 1.68 -6.97
CA ARG A 31 -9.94 0.80 -6.30
C ARG A 31 -9.96 0.96 -4.78
N CYS A 32 -8.86 1.36 -4.19
CA CYS A 32 -8.70 1.53 -2.75
C CYS A 32 -9.27 2.86 -2.25
N PHE A 33 -9.20 3.91 -3.08
CA PHE A 33 -9.59 5.26 -2.70
C PHE A 33 -10.61 5.87 -3.65
N PRO A 34 -11.54 6.70 -3.14
CA PRO A 34 -12.47 7.43 -3.99
C PRO A 34 -11.74 8.47 -4.84
N ARG A 35 -12.39 8.88 -5.93
CA ARG A 35 -11.89 9.94 -6.80
C ARG A 35 -11.64 11.24 -6.00
N GLY A 36 -10.47 11.84 -6.18
CA GLY A 36 -10.04 13.03 -5.44
C GLY A 36 -9.21 12.71 -4.18
N ILE A 37 -9.12 11.44 -3.78
CA ILE A 37 -8.13 10.92 -2.81
C ILE A 37 -7.13 10.03 -3.52
N SER A 38 -7.58 9.22 -4.48
CA SER A 38 -6.71 8.41 -5.35
C SER A 38 -5.77 9.28 -6.17
N TYR A 39 -4.58 8.78 -6.44
CA TYR A 39 -3.54 9.49 -7.18
C TYR A 39 -3.71 9.40 -8.69
N SER A 40 -3.37 10.47 -9.39
CA SER A 40 -3.12 10.40 -10.83
C SER A 40 -1.87 9.56 -11.12
N GLN A 41 -1.73 9.08 -12.36
CA GLN A 41 -0.52 8.36 -12.78
C GLN A 41 0.76 9.18 -12.58
N LEU A 42 0.70 10.50 -12.82
CA LEU A 42 1.84 11.39 -12.63
C LEU A 42 2.26 11.49 -11.16
N GLU A 43 1.30 11.64 -10.25
CA GLU A 43 1.56 11.71 -8.81
C GLU A 43 2.14 10.39 -8.29
N LEU A 44 1.50 9.26 -8.59
CA LEU A 44 1.97 7.95 -8.16
C LEU A 44 3.38 7.66 -8.68
N ASN A 45 3.65 7.95 -9.97
CA ASN A 45 4.98 7.80 -10.57
C ASN A 45 6.01 8.73 -9.90
N SER A 46 5.61 9.96 -9.53
CA SER A 46 6.49 10.89 -8.83
C SER A 46 6.90 10.37 -7.46
N PHE A 47 5.98 9.70 -6.75
CA PHE A 47 6.26 9.10 -5.45
C PHE A 47 7.20 7.90 -5.55
N ILE A 48 6.96 7.01 -6.52
CA ILE A 48 7.83 5.83 -6.77
C ILE A 48 9.25 6.26 -7.14
N LYS A 49 9.39 7.33 -7.92
CA LYS A 49 10.70 7.85 -8.38
C LYS A 49 11.37 8.81 -7.40
N LYS A 50 10.77 9.07 -6.26
CA LYS A 50 11.39 9.97 -5.27
C LYS A 50 12.72 9.41 -4.79
N ARG A 51 13.67 10.32 -4.55
CA ARG A 51 14.97 9.92 -3.97
C ARG A 51 14.74 9.22 -2.62
N HIS A 52 15.38 8.08 -2.41
CA HIS A 52 15.22 7.23 -1.22
C HIS A 52 13.79 6.70 -1.01
N ALA A 53 13.02 6.60 -2.11
CA ALA A 53 11.74 5.93 -2.04
C ALA A 53 11.91 4.42 -1.84
N ILE A 54 10.98 3.86 -1.09
CA ILE A 54 10.78 2.43 -0.90
C ILE A 54 9.39 2.12 -1.43
N THR A 55 9.31 1.22 -2.40
CA THR A 55 8.03 0.71 -2.89
C THR A 55 8.06 -0.80 -2.78
N LEU A 56 7.19 -1.34 -1.91
CA LEU A 56 7.04 -2.77 -1.70
C LEU A 56 5.67 -3.23 -2.20
N VAL A 57 5.65 -4.42 -2.76
CA VAL A 57 4.47 -5.03 -3.39
C VAL A 57 4.17 -6.35 -2.71
N ALA A 58 2.91 -6.58 -2.34
CA ALA A 58 2.43 -7.88 -1.88
C ALA A 58 1.89 -8.67 -3.07
N GLU A 59 2.55 -9.77 -3.38
CA GLU A 59 2.29 -10.64 -4.52
C GLU A 59 1.85 -12.03 -4.08
N LEU A 60 0.83 -12.57 -4.72
CA LEU A 60 0.34 -13.92 -4.45
C LEU A 60 1.42 -14.94 -4.81
N GLN A 61 1.77 -15.82 -3.87
CA GLN A 61 2.68 -16.93 -4.16
C GLN A 61 1.91 -18.07 -4.85
N ASN A 62 2.29 -18.31 -6.09
CA ASN A 62 1.98 -19.47 -6.93
C ASN A 62 0.82 -20.38 -6.52
N GLU A 63 -0.37 -20.12 -7.05
CA GLU A 63 -1.17 -21.20 -7.59
C GLU A 63 -1.29 -20.96 -9.09
N THR A 64 -1.01 -21.99 -9.88
CA THR A 64 -1.22 -21.97 -11.32
C THR A 64 -2.71 -21.78 -11.57
N VAL A 65 -3.15 -20.54 -11.68
CA VAL A 65 -4.52 -20.25 -12.08
C VAL A 65 -4.63 -20.59 -13.55
N GLN A 66 -5.15 -21.78 -13.84
CA GLN A 66 -5.55 -22.14 -15.19
C GLN A 66 -6.72 -21.28 -15.62
N VAL A 67 -6.41 -20.18 -16.29
CA VAL A 67 -7.44 -19.40 -16.98
C VAL A 67 -7.75 -20.12 -18.28
N LYS A 68 -8.89 -20.85 -18.33
CA LYS A 68 -9.44 -21.34 -19.59
C LYS A 68 -9.86 -20.16 -20.44
N VAL A 69 -8.98 -19.75 -21.34
CA VAL A 69 -9.34 -18.86 -22.46
C VAL A 69 -9.67 -19.80 -23.64
N THR A 70 -10.88 -19.71 -24.13
CA THR A 70 -11.33 -20.45 -25.32
C THR A 70 -10.38 -20.21 -26.48
N GLY A 71 -9.57 -21.21 -26.86
CA GLY A 71 -8.84 -21.23 -28.12
C GLY A 71 -7.32 -21.42 -28.06
N SER A 72 -6.65 -21.35 -26.93
CA SER A 72 -5.25 -21.77 -26.76
C SER A 72 -4.87 -21.82 -25.29
N ASP A 73 -4.37 -22.96 -24.86
CA ASP A 73 -3.78 -23.15 -23.51
C ASP A 73 -2.48 -22.37 -23.39
N LYS A 74 -2.57 -21.11 -22.97
CA LYS A 74 -1.44 -20.36 -22.47
C LYS A 74 -1.57 -20.33 -20.95
N ASN A 75 -0.68 -21.03 -20.26
CA ASN A 75 -0.44 -20.84 -18.84
C ASN A 75 0.06 -19.40 -18.63
N VAL A 76 -0.85 -18.48 -18.37
CA VAL A 76 -0.50 -17.14 -17.95
C VAL A 76 -0.38 -17.20 -16.43
N ILE A 77 0.85 -17.38 -15.94
CA ILE A 77 1.18 -17.08 -14.55
C ILE A 77 1.07 -15.57 -14.43
N SER A 78 -0.08 -15.07 -14.05
CA SER A 78 -0.20 -13.65 -13.69
C SER A 78 0.08 -13.55 -12.20
N ASP A 79 1.24 -13.00 -11.86
CA ASP A 79 1.53 -12.59 -10.51
C ASP A 79 0.45 -11.61 -10.06
N ILE A 80 -0.39 -12.02 -9.11
CA ILE A 80 -1.49 -11.18 -8.65
C ILE A 80 -0.97 -10.29 -7.53
N ILE A 81 -0.78 -9.02 -7.82
CA ILE A 81 -0.47 -8.03 -6.80
C ILE A 81 -1.77 -7.72 -6.03
N ALA A 82 -1.73 -7.94 -4.71
CA ALA A 82 -2.88 -7.72 -3.82
C ALA A 82 -2.82 -6.39 -3.07
N GLY A 83 -1.66 -5.73 -3.05
CA GLY A 83 -1.47 -4.45 -2.40
C GLY A 83 -0.03 -3.98 -2.48
N PHE A 84 0.21 -2.76 -2.03
CA PHE A 84 1.53 -2.15 -2.02
C PHE A 84 1.64 -1.05 -0.97
N VAL A 85 2.86 -0.67 -0.63
CA VAL A 85 3.19 0.49 0.20
C VAL A 85 4.25 1.32 -0.49
N ILE A 86 4.11 2.64 -0.43
CA ILE A 86 5.13 3.59 -0.86
C ILE A 86 5.53 4.46 0.32
N ALA A 87 6.82 4.55 0.57
CA ALA A 87 7.42 5.42 1.57
C ALA A 87 8.68 6.08 1.05
N HIS A 88 9.17 7.09 1.72
CA HIS A 88 10.50 7.63 1.48
C HIS A 88 11.15 8.14 2.76
N SER A 89 12.46 8.09 2.78
CA SER A 89 13.27 8.69 3.84
C SER A 89 13.43 10.19 3.59
N VAL A 90 13.25 10.98 4.64
CA VAL A 90 13.45 12.43 4.64
C VAL A 90 14.68 12.75 5.49
N ARG A 91 15.71 13.32 4.88
CA ARG A 91 16.98 13.67 5.55
C ARG A 91 17.62 12.52 6.33
N HIS A 92 17.39 11.27 5.94
CA HIS A 92 17.89 10.06 6.63
C HIS A 92 17.53 10.02 8.13
N LYS A 93 16.49 10.70 8.55
CA LYS A 93 16.06 10.76 9.95
C LYS A 93 14.59 10.37 10.11
N TYR A 94 13.76 10.77 9.16
CA TYR A 94 12.32 10.55 9.20
C TYR A 94 11.86 9.74 8.01
N GLY A 95 11.08 8.71 8.24
CA GLY A 95 10.32 8.01 7.22
C GLY A 95 8.95 8.66 7.03
N ARG A 96 8.45 8.70 5.81
CA ARG A 96 7.06 9.08 5.52
C ARG A 96 6.41 8.01 4.68
N ILE A 97 5.34 7.41 5.19
CA ILE A 97 4.46 6.55 4.39
C ILE A 97 3.57 7.45 3.55
N LEU A 98 3.61 7.28 2.24
CA LEU A 98 2.82 8.07 1.30
C LEU A 98 1.48 7.42 1.00
N THR A 99 1.48 6.10 0.85
CA THR A 99 0.25 5.31 0.69
C THR A 99 0.47 3.87 1.12
N LEU A 100 -0.61 3.23 1.55
CA LEU A 100 -0.73 1.80 1.81
C LEU A 100 -2.06 1.33 1.22
N ASP A 101 -1.98 0.59 0.13
CA ASP A 101 -3.12 0.16 -0.65
C ASP A 101 -3.25 -1.34 -0.60
N ILE A 102 -4.42 -1.83 -0.21
CA ILE A 102 -4.74 -3.26 -0.21
C ILE A 102 -6.10 -3.45 -0.83
N LEU A 103 -6.14 -4.27 -1.87
CA LEU A 103 -7.38 -4.64 -2.54
C LEU A 103 -8.43 -5.08 -1.51
N PRO A 104 -9.69 -4.63 -1.62
CA PRO A 104 -10.75 -4.96 -0.66
C PRO A 104 -10.85 -6.46 -0.38
N GLU A 105 -10.73 -7.29 -1.41
CA GLU A 105 -10.79 -8.76 -1.34
C GLU A 105 -9.58 -9.41 -0.65
N ALA A 106 -8.46 -8.71 -0.53
CA ALA A 106 -7.24 -9.17 0.13
C ALA A 106 -7.07 -8.58 1.55
N ARG A 107 -8.00 -7.75 2.00
CA ARG A 107 -7.98 -7.19 3.35
C ARG A 107 -8.21 -8.27 4.40
N ARG A 108 -7.76 -8.02 5.65
CA ARG A 108 -7.88 -8.91 6.80
C ARG A 108 -7.02 -10.20 6.74
N ALA A 109 -6.18 -10.36 5.71
CA ALA A 109 -5.19 -11.43 5.57
C ALA A 109 -3.82 -11.08 6.17
N GLY A 110 -3.70 -9.98 6.93
CA GLY A 110 -2.42 -9.56 7.53
C GLY A 110 -1.49 -8.77 6.62
N LEU A 111 -1.84 -8.59 5.33
CA LEU A 111 -0.98 -7.93 4.34
C LEU A 111 -0.55 -6.50 4.73
N GLY A 112 -1.47 -5.71 5.28
CA GLY A 112 -1.15 -4.35 5.74
C GLY A 112 -0.09 -4.34 6.83
N THR A 113 -0.20 -5.25 7.80
CA THR A 113 0.81 -5.42 8.84
C THR A 113 2.15 -5.80 8.24
N ARG A 114 2.17 -6.77 7.32
CA ARG A 114 3.41 -7.25 6.70
C ARG A 114 4.08 -6.17 5.87
N LEU A 115 3.36 -5.51 4.96
CA LEU A 115 3.89 -4.42 4.14
C LEU A 115 4.45 -3.27 4.98
N MET A 116 3.72 -2.86 6.03
CA MET A 116 4.19 -1.80 6.93
C MET A 116 5.44 -2.21 7.68
N THR A 117 5.47 -3.42 8.27
CA THR A 117 6.63 -3.92 9.01
C THR A 117 7.89 -4.00 8.14
N ASP A 118 7.77 -4.58 6.93
CA ASP A 118 8.90 -4.68 6.00
C ASP A 118 9.35 -3.29 5.52
N CYS A 119 8.42 -2.35 5.31
CA CYS A 119 8.72 -0.97 4.96
C CYS A 119 9.44 -0.22 6.09
N GLU A 120 8.97 -0.35 7.34
CA GLU A 120 9.60 0.25 8.53
C GLU A 120 11.03 -0.25 8.72
N GLN A 121 11.28 -1.55 8.54
CA GLN A 121 12.63 -2.12 8.59
C GLN A 121 13.55 -1.51 7.53
N ARG A 122 13.04 -1.29 6.30
CA ARG A 122 13.79 -0.62 5.23
C ARG A 122 14.09 0.84 5.57
N LEU A 123 13.12 1.58 6.13
CA LEU A 123 13.32 2.96 6.59
C LEU A 123 14.36 3.03 7.72
N GLN A 124 14.29 2.11 8.67
CA GLN A 124 15.26 2.03 9.76
C GLN A 124 16.67 1.74 9.22
N SER A 125 16.82 0.85 8.24
CA SER A 125 18.07 0.57 7.56
C SER A 125 18.64 1.77 6.80
N GLN A 126 17.78 2.71 6.40
CA GLN A 126 18.17 4.00 5.81
C GLN A 126 18.49 5.08 6.87
N GLY A 127 18.48 4.74 8.16
CA GLY A 127 18.79 5.64 9.27
C GLY A 127 17.60 6.40 9.84
N CYS A 128 16.37 6.07 9.44
CA CYS A 128 15.17 6.68 10.02
C CYS A 128 14.97 6.18 11.46
N THR A 129 14.65 7.10 12.37
CA THR A 129 14.31 6.82 13.76
C THR A 129 12.83 7.01 14.08
N GLU A 130 12.11 7.64 13.19
CA GLU A 130 10.67 7.90 13.30
C GLU A 130 10.00 7.78 11.93
N VAL A 131 8.74 7.36 11.93
CA VAL A 131 7.90 7.26 10.72
C VAL A 131 6.61 8.03 10.92
N TYR A 132 6.22 8.78 9.91
CA TYR A 132 4.99 9.57 9.86
C TYR A 132 4.09 9.09 8.73
N LEU A 133 2.80 9.26 8.94
CA LEU A 133 1.76 9.06 7.92
C LEU A 133 0.59 10.00 8.15
N GLU A 134 -0.20 10.21 7.12
CA GLU A 134 -1.50 10.87 7.20
C GLU A 134 -2.61 9.91 6.78
N THR A 135 -3.73 9.94 7.50
CA THR A 135 -4.90 9.12 7.16
C THR A 135 -6.19 9.87 7.50
N ALA A 136 -7.24 9.67 6.71
CA ALA A 136 -8.53 10.29 6.95
C ALA A 136 -9.07 9.94 8.35
N VAL A 137 -9.66 10.95 9.02
CA VAL A 137 -10.18 10.78 10.40
C VAL A 137 -11.27 9.70 10.50
N ASN A 138 -11.96 9.41 9.39
CA ASN A 138 -13.01 8.40 9.28
C ASN A 138 -12.54 7.06 8.70
N ASN A 139 -11.23 6.90 8.42
CA ASN A 139 -10.68 5.63 7.89
C ASN A 139 -10.42 4.64 9.04
N GLU A 140 -11.49 4.17 9.65
CA GLU A 140 -11.44 3.25 10.80
C GLU A 140 -10.58 1.98 10.59
N PRO A 141 -10.60 1.31 9.39
CA PRO A 141 -9.73 0.15 9.16
C PRO A 141 -8.23 0.52 9.22
N ALA A 142 -7.83 1.64 8.65
CA ALA A 142 -6.45 2.11 8.66
C ALA A 142 -6.03 2.54 10.06
N LEU A 143 -6.88 3.29 10.77
CA LEU A 143 -6.63 3.72 12.15
C LEU A 143 -6.39 2.53 13.09
N ARG A 144 -7.20 1.46 12.99
CA ARG A 144 -6.99 0.23 13.77
C ARG A 144 -5.65 -0.44 13.44
N LEU A 145 -5.27 -0.49 12.15
CA LEU A 145 -3.99 -1.04 11.72
C LEU A 145 -2.82 -0.25 12.29
N TYR A 146 -2.84 1.07 12.13
CA TYR A 146 -1.73 1.92 12.58
C TYR A 146 -1.58 1.92 14.09
N ARG A 147 -2.68 1.99 14.85
CA ARG A 147 -2.63 1.85 16.32
C ARG A 147 -2.06 0.50 16.75
N LYS A 148 -2.46 -0.60 16.10
CA LYS A 148 -1.90 -1.94 16.37
C LYS A 148 -0.39 -2.00 16.10
N LEU A 149 0.11 -1.22 15.13
CA LEU A 149 1.53 -1.12 14.79
C LEU A 149 2.30 -0.15 15.71
N GLY A 150 1.64 0.53 16.62
CA GLY A 150 2.26 1.45 17.58
C GLY A 150 2.34 2.91 17.10
N TYR A 151 1.55 3.28 16.09
CA TYR A 151 1.40 4.68 15.69
C TYR A 151 0.46 5.43 16.64
N GLU A 152 0.86 6.63 17.01
CA GLU A 152 0.07 7.56 17.82
C GLU A 152 -0.34 8.78 17.00
N ILE A 153 -1.51 9.35 17.31
CA ILE A 153 -1.99 10.58 16.68
C ILE A 153 -1.19 11.75 17.25
N LEU A 154 -0.54 12.51 16.39
CA LEU A 154 0.17 13.73 16.76
C LEU A 154 -0.73 14.96 16.71
N ARG A 155 -1.53 15.08 15.65
CA ARG A 155 -2.43 16.20 15.42
C ARG A 155 -3.48 15.88 14.36
N THR A 156 -4.53 16.69 14.33
CA THR A 156 -5.49 16.75 13.24
C THR A 156 -5.03 17.79 12.22
N LEU A 157 -5.16 17.45 10.94
CA LEU A 157 -4.92 18.35 9.81
C LEU A 157 -6.28 18.69 9.19
N PRO A 158 -6.82 19.90 9.43
CA PRO A 158 -8.12 20.28 8.88
C PRO A 158 -8.10 20.31 7.35
N GLU A 159 -9.19 19.86 6.74
CA GLU A 159 -9.41 19.90 5.27
C GLU A 159 -8.27 19.32 4.45
N TYR A 160 -7.52 18.34 4.99
CA TYR A 160 -6.37 17.74 4.32
C TYR A 160 -6.74 17.14 2.96
N TYR A 161 -7.90 16.52 2.86
CA TYR A 161 -8.50 16.03 1.62
C TYR A 161 -9.52 17.05 1.12
N ALA A 162 -9.03 18.15 0.55
CA ALA A 162 -9.81 19.32 0.17
C ALA A 162 -11.02 19.00 -0.73
N SER A 163 -10.89 18.03 -1.65
CA SER A 163 -11.98 17.58 -2.53
C SER A 163 -13.18 16.98 -1.79
N HIS A 164 -13.02 16.61 -0.53
CA HIS A 164 -14.06 15.98 0.30
C HIS A 164 -14.32 16.75 1.61
N SER A 165 -13.68 17.92 1.80
CA SER A 165 -13.71 18.67 3.06
C SER A 165 -13.46 17.75 4.28
N LEU A 166 -12.47 16.86 4.15
CA LEU A 166 -12.21 15.81 5.10
C LEU A 166 -10.86 16.02 5.78
N ASP A 167 -10.88 15.99 7.09
CA ASP A 167 -9.68 16.09 7.92
C ASP A 167 -8.86 14.81 7.87
N ALA A 168 -7.57 14.92 8.17
CA ALA A 168 -6.69 13.79 8.40
C ALA A 168 -6.07 13.83 9.80
N PHE A 169 -5.77 12.66 10.34
CA PHE A 169 -4.82 12.53 11.43
C PHE A 169 -3.40 12.37 10.85
N GLN A 170 -2.47 13.19 11.35
CA GLN A 170 -1.06 12.88 11.24
C GLN A 170 -0.68 11.97 12.40
N MET A 171 -0.14 10.82 12.07
CA MET A 171 0.29 9.82 13.05
C MET A 171 1.79 9.56 12.93
N ALA A 172 2.42 9.16 14.04
CA ALA A 172 3.84 8.84 14.09
C ALA A 172 4.12 7.63 14.96
N LYS A 173 5.30 7.02 14.68
CA LYS A 173 5.87 5.92 15.43
C LYS A 173 7.38 6.07 15.48
N ARG A 174 8.00 5.75 16.62
CA ARG A 174 9.46 5.55 16.74
C ARG A 174 9.82 4.14 16.25
N LEU A 175 10.91 4.04 15.47
CA LEU A 175 11.42 2.78 14.94
C LEU A 175 12.47 2.13 15.87
#